data_b0787c5f2253dba161caf6eb66458e9c
#
_entry.id   b0787c5f2253dba161caf6eb66458e9c
#
_cell.length_a   1.000
_cell.length_b   1.000
_cell.length_c   1.000
_cell.angle_alpha   90.00
_cell.angle_beta   90.00
_cell.angle_gamma   90.00
#
_symmetry.space_group_name_H-M   'P 1'
#
loop_
_entity.id
_entity.type
_entity.pdbx_description
1 polymer ?
#
loop_
_entity_poly.entity_id
_entity_poly.type
_entity_poly.pdbx_seq_one_letter_code
_entity_poly.pdbx_strand_id
1 'polypeptide(L)'
;WKPAKKKYTEGYFIAQVIGKSMESTIPDGSWCLFRPDQGGSRNGKIVLAESRKVTDPETQQSFTIKRYRSEKRQFKDETWIHAKITLSPDNKDFKDIVLKNVREDEFHIAAEFVEVLG
;
A
#
# COMPACT_ATOMS: atom_id res chain seq x y z
N TRP A 1 5.16 13.46 -8.05
CA TRP A 1 5.80 12.14 -8.23
C TRP A 1 6.88 12.26 -9.29
N LYS A 2 8.07 11.84 -8.95
CA LYS A 2 9.22 11.97 -9.84
C LYS A 2 9.82 10.59 -10.16
N PRO A 3 10.18 10.31 -11.41
CA PRO A 3 10.91 9.09 -11.72
C PRO A 3 12.24 9.07 -10.98
N ALA A 4 12.63 7.92 -10.49
CA ALA A 4 13.94 7.75 -9.87
C ALA A 4 15.05 7.76 -10.93
N LYS A 5 16.22 8.31 -10.57
CA LYS A 5 17.34 8.43 -11.50
C LYS A 5 18.20 7.16 -11.52
N LYS A 6 18.73 6.85 -12.69
CA LYS A 6 19.89 6.00 -13.03
C LYS A 6 20.17 4.68 -12.31
N LYS A 7 20.13 4.60 -10.98
CA LYS A 7 20.51 3.40 -10.22
C LYS A 7 19.44 2.32 -10.19
N TYR A 8 18.24 2.66 -10.62
CA TYR A 8 17.07 1.83 -10.40
C TYR A 8 16.49 1.37 -11.71
N THR A 9 15.84 0.21 -11.68
CA THR A 9 15.16 -0.29 -12.86
C THR A 9 13.98 0.60 -13.21
N GLU A 10 13.51 0.45 -14.44
CA GLU A 10 12.38 1.19 -14.97
C GLU A 10 11.16 1.02 -14.07
N GLY A 11 10.39 2.10 -13.91
CA GLY A 11 9.19 2.09 -13.09
C GLY A 11 9.39 2.51 -11.64
N TYR A 12 10.63 2.59 -11.16
CA TYR A 12 10.91 3.15 -9.83
C TYR A 12 10.60 4.64 -9.83
N PHE A 13 10.05 5.13 -8.73
CA PHE A 13 9.73 6.55 -8.60
C PHE A 13 9.90 7.03 -7.16
N ILE A 14 9.97 8.34 -7.01
CA ILE A 14 10.10 9.01 -5.72
C ILE A 14 8.82 9.79 -5.45
N ALA A 15 8.26 9.62 -4.25
CA ALA A 15 7.06 10.34 -3.82
C ALA A 15 7.22 10.81 -2.38
N GLN A 16 6.61 11.94 -2.06
CA GLN A 16 6.57 12.42 -0.69
C GLN A 16 5.38 11.81 0.04
N VAL A 17 5.63 11.28 1.22
CA VAL A 17 4.60 10.68 2.07
C VAL A 17 4.18 11.71 3.11
N ILE A 18 2.93 12.12 3.02
CA ILE A 18 2.34 13.09 3.94
C ILE A 18 1.47 12.35 4.94
N GLY A 19 1.59 12.71 6.21
CA GLY A 19 0.79 12.13 7.27
C GLY A 19 1.63 11.34 8.26
N LYS A 20 1.04 11.00 9.38
CA LYS A 20 1.72 10.40 10.53
C LYS A 20 1.41 8.92 10.73
N SER A 21 0.55 8.35 9.90
CA SER A 21 0.09 6.96 10.09
C SER A 21 1.19 5.92 9.97
N MET A 22 2.29 6.22 9.29
CA MET A 22 3.42 5.31 9.13
C MET A 22 4.64 5.68 9.98
N GLU A 23 4.53 6.65 10.86
CA GLU A 23 5.56 6.92 11.85
C GLU A 23 5.59 5.74 12.83
N SER A 24 6.71 5.27 13.24
CA SER A 24 8.09 5.72 13.14
C SER A 24 8.85 5.21 11.91
N THR A 25 8.23 4.35 11.10
CA THR A 25 8.90 3.76 9.93
C THR A 25 9.10 4.81 8.82
N ILE A 26 8.06 5.61 8.56
CA ILE A 26 8.11 6.67 7.56
C ILE A 26 7.68 7.97 8.24
N PRO A 27 8.62 8.87 8.57
CA PRO A 27 8.26 10.15 9.16
C PRO A 27 7.41 11.01 8.21
N ASP A 28 6.50 11.79 8.77
CA ASP A 28 5.65 12.70 8.00
C ASP A 28 6.51 13.64 7.13
N GLY A 29 6.14 13.75 5.87
CA GLY A 29 6.83 14.61 4.91
C GLY A 29 8.07 13.98 4.27
N SER A 30 8.35 12.71 4.54
CA SER A 30 9.52 12.03 3.99
C SER A 30 9.41 11.81 2.48
N TRP A 31 10.53 11.98 1.79
CA TRP A 31 10.66 11.53 0.40
C TRP A 31 11.06 10.06 0.39
N CYS A 32 10.31 9.25 -0.33
CA CYS A 32 10.45 7.81 -0.33
C CYS A 32 10.61 7.25 -1.73
N LEU A 33 11.38 6.18 -1.83
CA LEU A 33 11.54 5.43 -3.07
C LEU A 33 10.53 4.29 -3.12
N PHE A 34 9.85 4.17 -4.26
CA PHE A 34 8.90 3.10 -4.53
C PHE A 34 9.32 2.34 -5.80
N ARG A 35 8.94 1.07 -5.85
CA ARG A 35 9.17 0.22 -7.02
C ARG A 35 7.86 -0.38 -7.51
N PRO A 36 7.79 -0.82 -8.78
CA PRO A 36 6.60 -1.50 -9.29
C PRO A 36 6.27 -2.73 -8.44
N ASP A 37 4.98 -3.02 -8.30
CA ASP A 37 4.53 -4.24 -7.67
C ASP A 37 5.07 -5.45 -8.45
N GLN A 38 5.77 -6.34 -7.77
CA GLN A 38 6.43 -7.49 -8.40
C GLN A 38 5.62 -8.78 -8.29
N GLY A 39 4.40 -8.70 -7.81
CA GLY A 39 3.57 -9.88 -7.61
C GLY A 39 4.00 -10.73 -6.44
N GLY A 40 3.48 -11.95 -6.36
CA GLY A 40 3.74 -12.84 -5.24
C GLY A 40 3.07 -12.38 -3.96
N SER A 41 3.52 -12.92 -2.83
CA SER A 41 2.98 -12.54 -1.53
C SER A 41 3.47 -11.14 -1.12
N ARG A 42 2.53 -10.29 -0.77
CA ARG A 42 2.81 -8.93 -0.30
C ARG A 42 2.57 -8.78 1.19
N ASN A 43 2.26 -9.87 1.87
CA ASN A 43 1.97 -9.85 3.31
C ASN A 43 3.18 -9.34 4.09
N GLY A 44 2.94 -8.35 4.96
CA GLY A 44 3.98 -7.73 5.76
C GLY A 44 4.75 -6.61 5.07
N LYS A 45 4.53 -6.37 3.78
CA LYS A 45 5.19 -5.30 3.04
C LYS A 45 4.42 -3.99 3.15
N ILE A 46 5.14 -2.88 3.08
CA ILE A 46 4.53 -1.56 2.99
C ILE A 46 4.26 -1.27 1.51
N VAL A 47 3.01 -0.96 1.18
CA VAL A 47 2.57 -0.75 -0.18
C VAL A 47 1.86 0.58 -0.35
N LEU A 48 1.90 1.10 -1.58
CA LEU A 48 1.04 2.19 -2.02
C LEU A 48 -0.19 1.53 -2.65
N ALA A 49 -1.34 1.69 -2.02
CA ALA A 49 -2.56 1.02 -2.42
C ALA A 49 -3.63 2.04 -2.82
N GLU A 50 -4.46 1.64 -3.77
CA GLU A 50 -5.62 2.41 -4.18
C GLU A 50 -6.87 1.58 -3.96
N SER A 51 -7.90 2.17 -3.34
CA SER A 51 -9.19 1.53 -3.13
C SER A 51 -10.30 2.43 -3.63
N ARG A 52 -11.26 1.84 -4.34
CA ARG A 52 -12.48 2.55 -4.75
C ARG A 52 -13.54 2.58 -3.66
N LYS A 53 -13.41 1.73 -2.66
CA LYS A 53 -14.39 1.61 -1.57
C LYS A 53 -14.15 2.53 -0.40
N VAL A 54 -12.88 2.84 -0.11
CA VAL A 54 -12.50 3.53 1.12
C VAL A 54 -11.44 4.57 0.81
N THR A 55 -11.58 5.74 1.40
CA THR A 55 -10.55 6.76 1.37
C THR A 55 -9.66 6.63 2.61
N ASP A 56 -8.42 7.11 2.49
CA ASP A 56 -7.54 7.21 3.66
C ASP A 56 -8.14 8.20 4.65
N PRO A 57 -8.35 7.80 5.91
CA PRO A 57 -8.99 8.69 6.90
C PRO A 57 -8.18 9.94 7.22
N GLU A 58 -6.86 9.88 7.04
CA GLU A 58 -5.97 10.99 7.34
C GLU A 58 -5.89 12.00 6.19
N THR A 59 -5.73 11.51 4.96
CA THR A 59 -5.50 12.37 3.79
C THR A 59 -6.74 12.61 2.95
N GLN A 60 -7.82 11.87 3.16
CA GLN A 60 -9.06 11.92 2.38
C GLN A 60 -8.87 11.51 0.91
N GLN A 61 -7.81 10.78 0.61
CA GLN A 61 -7.51 10.34 -0.75
C GLN A 61 -7.79 8.86 -0.93
N SER A 62 -7.98 8.43 -2.18
CA SER A 62 -8.15 7.02 -2.53
C SER A 62 -6.84 6.22 -2.47
N PHE A 63 -5.70 6.90 -2.46
CA PHE A 63 -4.39 6.29 -2.28
C PHE A 63 -3.98 6.32 -0.80
N THR A 64 -3.35 5.25 -0.35
CA THR A 64 -2.83 5.17 1.02
C THR A 64 -1.55 4.34 1.04
N ILE A 65 -0.67 4.64 1.99
CA ILE A 65 0.56 3.88 2.22
C ILE A 65 0.42 3.20 3.56
N LYS A 66 0.41 1.89 3.55
CA LYS A 66 0.17 1.08 4.75
C LYS A 66 0.88 -0.27 4.62
N ARG A 67 1.00 -0.95 5.73
CA ARG A 67 1.48 -2.33 5.75
C ARG A 67 0.33 -3.27 5.34
N TYR A 68 0.60 -4.11 4.38
CA TYR A 68 -0.41 -4.94 3.71
C TYR A 68 -0.49 -6.33 4.34
N ARG A 69 -1.71 -6.82 4.49
CA ARG A 69 -2.00 -8.22 4.82
C ARG A 69 -3.30 -8.64 4.14
N SER A 70 -3.31 -9.83 3.59
CA SER A 70 -4.49 -10.36 2.90
C SER A 70 -4.79 -11.78 3.33
N GLU A 71 -6.07 -12.08 3.49
CA GLU A 71 -6.60 -13.42 3.63
C GLU A 71 -7.43 -13.74 2.38
N LYS A 72 -7.17 -14.89 1.76
CA LYS A 72 -7.85 -15.30 0.53
C LYS A 72 -8.82 -16.44 0.81
N ARG A 73 -9.92 -16.44 0.04
CA ARG A 73 -10.87 -17.56 0.04
C ARG A 73 -10.96 -18.12 -1.38
N GLN A 74 -10.79 -19.45 -1.49
CA GLN A 74 -10.95 -20.15 -2.77
C GLN A 74 -12.31 -20.81 -2.83
N PHE A 75 -12.96 -20.70 -3.99
CA PHE A 75 -14.23 -21.36 -4.24
C PHE A 75 -14.02 -22.69 -4.99
N LYS A 76 -15.06 -23.52 -5.06
CA LYS A 76 -14.99 -24.86 -5.69
C LYS A 76 -14.66 -24.83 -7.19
N ASP A 77 -14.94 -23.73 -7.87
CA ASP A 77 -14.63 -23.55 -9.29
C ASP A 77 -13.24 -23.00 -9.55
N GLU A 78 -12.36 -23.05 -8.54
CA GLU A 78 -10.98 -22.56 -8.56
C GLU A 78 -10.85 -21.02 -8.59
N THR A 79 -11.95 -20.28 -8.60
CA THR A 79 -11.88 -18.84 -8.43
C THR A 79 -11.59 -18.50 -6.98
N TRP A 80 -11.04 -17.30 -6.77
CA TRP A 80 -10.76 -16.85 -5.42
C TRP A 80 -10.99 -15.35 -5.30
N ILE A 81 -11.22 -14.90 -4.06
CA ILE A 81 -11.32 -13.47 -3.72
C ILE A 81 -10.47 -13.19 -2.50
N HIS A 82 -10.15 -11.91 -2.31
CA HIS A 82 -9.62 -11.48 -1.02
C HIS A 82 -10.77 -11.43 -0.03
N ALA A 83 -10.84 -12.43 0.86
CA ALA A 83 -11.85 -12.44 1.90
C ALA A 83 -11.69 -11.23 2.82
N LYS A 84 -10.44 -10.82 3.06
CA LYS A 84 -10.12 -9.70 3.91
C LYS A 84 -8.76 -9.12 3.52
N ILE A 85 -8.71 -7.81 3.33
CA ILE A 85 -7.46 -7.05 3.18
C ILE A 85 -7.36 -6.12 4.37
N THR A 86 -6.24 -6.18 5.10
CA THR A 86 -5.96 -5.28 6.21
C THR A 86 -4.80 -4.38 5.83
N LEU A 87 -5.03 -3.07 5.90
CA LEU A 87 -4.03 -2.05 5.67
C LEU A 87 -3.71 -1.42 7.02
N SER A 88 -2.57 -1.78 7.60
CA SER A 88 -2.21 -1.40 8.95
C SER A 88 -1.23 -0.25 8.97
N PRO A 89 -1.52 0.82 9.73
CA PRO A 89 -0.54 1.85 9.99
C PRO A 89 0.54 1.32 10.94
N ASP A 90 1.79 1.76 10.75
CA ASP A 90 2.85 1.42 11.71
C ASP A 90 2.75 2.25 12.99
N ASN A 91 2.08 3.40 12.91
CA ASN A 91 1.78 4.22 14.08
C ASN A 91 0.49 3.72 14.73
N LYS A 92 0.61 3.26 15.98
CA LYS A 92 -0.51 2.66 16.73
C LYS A 92 -1.61 3.64 17.10
N ASP A 93 -1.38 4.93 16.94
CA ASP A 93 -2.41 5.96 17.18
C ASP A 93 -3.48 5.98 16.07
N PHE A 94 -3.22 5.30 14.95
CA PHE A 94 -4.14 5.21 13.83
C PHE A 94 -4.71 3.79 13.73
N LYS A 95 -5.91 3.69 13.18
CA LYS A 95 -6.62 2.41 13.06
C LYS A 95 -6.32 1.72 11.73
N ASP A 96 -6.42 0.38 11.73
CA ASP A 96 -6.36 -0.42 10.52
C ASP A 96 -7.53 -0.07 9.58
N ILE A 97 -7.25 -0.13 8.28
CA ILE A 97 -8.29 -0.09 7.26
C ILE A 97 -8.55 -1.54 6.84
N VAL A 98 -9.78 -1.99 7.04
CA VAL A 98 -10.15 -3.38 6.74
C VAL A 98 -11.16 -3.41 5.59
N LEU A 99 -10.81 -4.14 4.54
CA LEU A 99 -11.66 -4.33 3.36
C LEU A 99 -12.06 -5.80 3.28
N LYS A 100 -13.37 -6.07 3.16
CA LYS A 100 -13.89 -7.43 3.09
C LYS A 100 -14.48 -7.71 1.71
N ASN A 101 -14.32 -8.96 1.25
CA ASN A 101 -14.87 -9.44 -0.03
C ASN A 101 -14.48 -8.55 -1.20
N VAL A 102 -13.21 -8.26 -1.32
CA VAL A 102 -12.68 -7.30 -2.30
C VAL A 102 -12.49 -7.97 -3.65
N ARG A 103 -13.03 -7.35 -4.70
CA ARG A 103 -12.84 -7.75 -6.10
C ARG A 103 -11.60 -7.09 -6.67
N GLU A 104 -11.04 -7.68 -7.73
CA GLU A 104 -9.83 -7.17 -8.38
C GLU A 104 -9.94 -5.73 -8.86
N ASP A 105 -11.12 -5.30 -9.29
CA ASP A 105 -11.35 -3.95 -9.80
C ASP A 105 -11.56 -2.90 -8.70
N GLU A 106 -11.70 -3.35 -7.45
CA GLU A 106 -11.99 -2.47 -6.32
C GLU A 106 -10.75 -2.05 -5.53
N PHE A 107 -9.66 -2.78 -5.69
CA PHE A 107 -8.43 -2.57 -4.94
C PHE A 107 -7.22 -2.85 -5.82
N HIS A 108 -6.23 -1.98 -5.75
CA HIS A 108 -5.03 -2.08 -6.56
C HIS A 108 -3.80 -1.70 -5.75
N ILE A 109 -2.76 -2.52 -5.85
CA ILE A 109 -1.45 -2.18 -5.31
C ILE A 109 -0.65 -1.52 -6.42
N ALA A 110 -0.44 -0.21 -6.28
CA ALA A 110 0.26 0.57 -7.29
C ALA A 110 1.77 0.38 -7.24
N ALA A 111 2.31 0.22 -6.03
CA ALA A 111 3.76 0.12 -5.86
C ALA A 111 4.11 -0.43 -4.48
N GLU A 112 5.38 -0.85 -4.32
CA GLU A 112 5.94 -1.26 -3.03
C GLU A 112 6.91 -0.20 -2.53
N PHE A 113 6.90 0.05 -1.24
CA PHE A 113 7.86 0.92 -0.57
C PHE A 113 9.24 0.27 -0.52
N VAL A 114 10.29 1.02 -0.83
CA VAL A 114 11.68 0.54 -0.78
C VAL A 114 12.41 1.14 0.42
N GLU A 115 12.52 2.47 0.46
CA GLU A 115 13.26 3.15 1.54
C GLU A 115 12.90 4.63 1.64
N VAL A 116 13.21 5.20 2.79
CA VAL A 116 13.13 6.64 3.03
C VAL A 116 14.42 7.29 2.53
N LEU A 117 14.27 8.33 1.72
CA LEU A 117 15.41 9.07 1.15
C LEU A 117 15.73 10.35 1.92
N GLY A 118 14.81 10.82 2.73
CA GLY A 118 15.02 12.04 3.51
C GLY A 118 13.80 12.97 3.63
#